data_60e456119105b1cface3191b17cfbe7d
#
_entry.id   60e456119105b1cface3191b17cfbe7d
#
_cell.length_a   1.000
_cell.length_b   1.000
_cell.length_c   1.000
_cell.angle_alpha   90.00
_cell.angle_beta   90.00
_cell.angle_gamma   90.00
#
_symmetry.space_group_name_H-M   'P 1'
#
loop_
_entity.id
_entity.type
_entity.pdbx_description
1 polymer ?
#
loop_
_entity_poly.entity_id
_entity_poly.type
_entity_poly.pdbx_seq_one_letter_code
_entity_poly.pdbx_strand_id
1 'polypeptide(L)'
;MKKYFLLLFFAILIISCSKGGKVTLTGTLQNAKPLERIELIETTGVATLPVANFGTDAKGNFSQTIEIPKNGVYLITYGGNSGFIYLKGGDKVDIKADAVMFPMNMQISGDAKGNTEFLTESQKYINDYLSKINQSVASKNESEFLKELDKYKKEITAQLDKIADSKKPDSDVKKLSNSELEVTLLRISTQYEAVHGQMTNNPNFKPSEKFKEYQKSLENEDYVENMPTYRNY
;
A
#
# COMPACT_ATOMS: atom_id res chain seq x y z
N MET A 1 -39.91 43.06 22.70
CA MET A 1 -38.63 43.08 21.95
C MET A 1 -37.91 41.78 22.23
N LYS A 2 -38.00 40.77 21.34
CA LYS A 2 -37.38 39.46 21.46
C LYS A 2 -36.04 39.51 20.77
N LYS A 3 -34.94 39.37 21.53
CA LYS A 3 -33.58 39.29 21.01
C LYS A 3 -33.37 37.85 20.52
N TYR A 4 -33.25 37.65 19.21
CA TYR A 4 -32.78 36.40 18.63
C TYR A 4 -31.26 36.32 18.74
N PHE A 5 -30.76 35.39 19.55
CA PHE A 5 -29.36 35.09 19.67
C PHE A 5 -29.01 34.10 18.55
N LEU A 6 -28.37 34.58 17.50
CA LEU A 6 -27.92 33.79 16.37
C LEU A 6 -26.62 33.08 16.77
N LEU A 7 -26.73 31.82 17.17
CA LEU A 7 -25.58 30.94 17.38
C LEU A 7 -25.01 30.56 16.01
N LEU A 8 -23.94 31.24 15.64
CA LEU A 8 -23.11 30.87 14.46
C LEU A 8 -22.33 29.60 14.81
N PHE A 9 -22.84 28.46 14.34
CA PHE A 9 -22.14 27.19 14.44
C PHE A 9 -21.00 27.21 13.39
N PHE A 10 -19.82 27.57 13.84
CA PHE A 10 -18.59 27.48 13.03
C PHE A 10 -18.27 25.99 12.87
N ALA A 11 -18.74 25.39 11.78
CA ALA A 11 -18.29 24.06 11.36
C ALA A 11 -16.81 24.18 10.98
N ILE A 12 -15.94 23.85 11.90
CA ILE A 12 -14.51 23.63 11.62
C ILE A 12 -14.46 22.39 10.73
N LEU A 13 -14.37 22.62 9.42
CA LEU A 13 -13.93 21.59 8.49
C LEU A 13 -12.50 21.21 8.89
N ILE A 14 -12.38 20.17 9.67
CA ILE A 14 -11.09 19.52 9.91
C ILE A 14 -10.73 18.87 8.58
N ILE A 15 -9.98 19.61 7.75
CA ILE A 15 -9.24 19.02 6.65
C ILE A 15 -8.25 18.08 7.33
N SER A 16 -8.58 16.80 7.34
CA SER A 16 -7.69 15.74 7.81
C SER A 16 -6.58 15.58 6.76
N CYS A 17 -5.65 16.54 6.73
CA CYS A 17 -4.31 16.20 6.31
C CYS A 17 -3.86 15.07 7.23
N SER A 18 -3.45 13.94 6.70
CA SER A 18 -2.91 12.83 7.47
C SER A 18 -1.55 13.24 8.06
N LYS A 19 -1.61 14.14 9.05
CA LYS A 19 -0.42 14.61 9.77
C LYS A 19 0.20 13.42 10.45
N GLY A 20 1.49 13.25 10.26
CA GLY A 20 2.31 12.33 11.03
C GLY A 20 2.28 12.67 12.53
N GLY A 21 3.28 12.24 13.22
CA GLY A 21 3.44 12.49 14.65
C GLY A 21 4.44 11.53 15.26
N LYS A 22 4.50 11.54 16.59
CA LYS A 22 5.40 10.66 17.31
C LYS A 22 4.88 9.22 17.31
N VAL A 23 5.74 8.29 16.96
CA VAL A 23 5.51 6.83 17.02
C VAL A 23 6.54 6.23 17.94
N THR A 24 6.15 5.31 18.81
CA THR A 24 7.07 4.54 19.64
C THR A 24 7.26 3.16 19.04
N LEU A 25 8.48 2.87 18.59
CA LEU A 25 8.89 1.54 18.12
C LEU A 25 9.74 0.87 19.19
N THR A 26 9.29 -0.29 19.64
CA THR A 26 10.05 -1.19 20.51
C THR A 26 10.25 -2.51 19.84
N GLY A 27 11.18 -3.32 20.31
CA GLY A 27 11.27 -4.68 19.81
C GLY A 27 12.59 -5.36 20.09
N THR A 28 12.69 -6.57 19.52
CA THR A 28 13.88 -7.41 19.61
C THR A 28 14.21 -7.99 18.24
N LEU A 29 15.41 -7.73 17.78
CA LEU A 29 15.98 -8.34 16.59
C LEU A 29 17.04 -9.36 17.04
N GLN A 30 16.65 -10.63 17.15
CA GLN A 30 17.56 -11.70 17.52
C GLN A 30 18.66 -11.84 16.46
N ASN A 31 19.87 -12.22 16.90
CA ASN A 31 21.04 -12.38 16.02
C ASN A 31 21.42 -11.10 15.25
N ALA A 32 21.05 -9.93 15.77
CA ALA A 32 21.47 -8.64 15.21
C ALA A 32 22.99 -8.51 15.25
N LYS A 33 23.58 -8.07 14.16
CA LYS A 33 25.04 -7.86 14.09
C LYS A 33 25.41 -6.51 14.71
N PRO A 34 26.55 -6.47 15.43
CA PRO A 34 27.09 -5.20 15.90
C PRO A 34 27.29 -4.23 14.72
N LEU A 35 26.95 -2.95 14.93
CA LEU A 35 27.08 -1.87 13.95
C LEU A 35 26.06 -1.87 12.78
N GLU A 36 25.31 -2.94 12.55
CA GLU A 36 24.19 -2.87 11.63
C GLU A 36 23.03 -2.07 12.22
N ARG A 37 22.34 -1.34 11.37
CA ARG A 37 21.31 -0.37 11.78
C ARG A 37 19.96 -0.78 11.24
N ILE A 38 18.93 -0.46 12.03
CA ILE A 38 17.54 -0.48 11.58
C ILE A 38 17.23 0.90 11.01
N GLU A 39 16.70 0.97 9.81
CA GLU A 39 16.25 2.21 9.20
C GLU A 39 14.75 2.17 8.97
N LEU A 40 14.11 3.30 9.17
CA LEU A 40 12.71 3.53 8.79
C LEU A 40 12.69 4.51 7.64
N ILE A 41 12.11 4.11 6.51
CA ILE A 41 12.13 4.87 5.26
C ILE A 41 10.69 5.14 4.82
N GLU A 42 10.36 6.40 4.52
CA GLU A 42 9.07 6.76 3.96
C GLU A 42 8.97 6.31 2.48
N THR A 43 7.87 5.64 2.11
CA THR A 43 7.71 5.10 0.74
C THR A 43 7.12 6.10 -0.25
N THR A 44 6.49 7.17 0.21
CA THR A 44 5.70 8.10 -0.63
C THR A 44 6.42 9.41 -0.97
N GLY A 45 7.65 9.62 -0.49
CA GLY A 45 8.45 10.79 -0.81
C GLY A 45 9.12 10.74 -2.19
N VAL A 46 9.53 11.89 -2.71
CA VAL A 46 10.36 11.99 -3.92
C VAL A 46 11.78 11.48 -3.64
N ALA A 47 12.22 11.59 -2.40
CA ALA A 47 13.50 11.08 -1.92
C ALA A 47 13.25 9.98 -0.87
N THR A 48 13.86 8.83 -1.07
CA THR A 48 13.81 7.69 -0.13
C THR A 48 14.85 7.89 1.00
N LEU A 49 14.73 8.99 1.74
CA LEU A 49 15.58 9.24 2.90
C LEU A 49 15.01 8.52 4.13
N PRO A 50 15.88 7.94 4.98
CA PRO A 50 15.42 7.38 6.23
C PRO A 50 14.86 8.49 7.14
N VAL A 51 13.66 8.27 7.67
CA VAL A 51 13.08 9.15 8.71
C VAL A 51 13.66 8.81 10.09
N ALA A 52 14.23 7.63 10.25
CA ALA A 52 14.97 7.22 11.44
C ALA A 52 16.03 6.17 11.08
N ASN A 53 17.11 6.19 11.88
CA ASN A 53 18.21 5.24 11.80
C ASN A 53 18.74 4.99 13.22
N PHE A 54 18.64 3.74 13.71
CA PHE A 54 19.01 3.38 15.07
C PHE A 54 19.56 1.96 15.16
N GLY A 55 20.30 1.68 16.23
CA GLY A 55 20.85 0.36 16.51
C GLY A 55 20.05 -0.41 17.55
N THR A 56 20.51 -1.62 17.82
CA THR A 56 20.06 -2.46 18.93
C THR A 56 21.08 -2.44 20.07
N ASP A 57 20.66 -2.82 21.28
CA ASP A 57 21.57 -3.18 22.36
C ASP A 57 22.28 -4.53 22.09
N ALA A 58 23.16 -4.95 23.01
CA ALA A 58 23.89 -6.21 22.89
C ALA A 58 23.00 -7.47 22.92
N LYS A 59 21.72 -7.33 23.31
CA LYS A 59 20.71 -8.40 23.33
C LYS A 59 19.76 -8.32 22.12
N GLY A 60 19.98 -7.39 21.21
CA GLY A 60 19.12 -7.14 20.05
C GLY A 60 17.88 -6.30 20.34
N ASN A 61 17.73 -5.71 21.53
CA ASN A 61 16.57 -4.90 21.83
C ASN A 61 16.74 -3.45 21.33
N PHE A 62 15.62 -2.84 20.98
CA PHE A 62 15.56 -1.42 20.65
C PHE A 62 14.29 -0.77 21.21
N SER A 63 14.38 0.53 21.46
CA SER A 63 13.25 1.37 21.86
C SER A 63 13.51 2.79 21.36
N GLN A 64 12.65 3.27 20.45
CA GLN A 64 12.80 4.57 19.81
C GLN A 64 11.46 5.29 19.74
N THR A 65 11.49 6.59 19.99
CA THR A 65 10.37 7.48 19.64
C THR A 65 10.79 8.29 18.43
N ILE A 66 10.02 8.16 17.36
CA ILE A 66 10.33 8.67 16.03
C ILE A 66 9.23 9.65 15.64
N GLU A 67 9.57 10.79 15.09
CA GLU A 67 8.62 11.69 14.42
C GLU A 67 8.47 11.28 12.99
N ILE A 68 7.28 10.81 12.61
CA ILE A 68 6.97 10.49 11.21
C ILE A 68 6.30 11.69 10.54
N PRO A 69 6.65 12.03 9.28
CA PRO A 69 6.09 13.20 8.58
C PRO A 69 4.61 13.07 8.27
N LYS A 70 4.13 11.85 7.98
CA LYS A 70 2.71 11.55 7.71
C LYS A 70 2.36 10.11 8.09
N ASN A 71 1.06 9.84 8.23
CA ASN A 71 0.56 8.48 8.33
C ASN A 71 0.75 7.76 7.01
N GLY A 72 1.16 6.50 7.02
CA GLY A 72 1.37 5.78 5.77
C GLY A 72 2.22 4.53 5.89
N VAL A 73 2.59 4.00 4.73
CA VAL A 73 3.47 2.83 4.62
C VAL A 73 4.91 3.27 4.71
N TYR A 74 5.67 2.58 5.52
CA TYR A 74 7.11 2.74 5.71
C TYR A 74 7.82 1.43 5.41
N LEU A 75 9.04 1.52 4.91
CA LEU A 75 9.96 0.39 4.90
C LEU A 75 10.74 0.39 6.21
N ILE A 76 10.75 -0.73 6.88
CA ILE A 76 11.70 -1.01 7.95
C ILE A 76 12.80 -1.91 7.37
N THR A 77 14.04 -1.49 7.44
CA THR A 77 15.17 -2.17 6.79
C THR A 77 16.20 -2.61 7.81
N TYR A 78 16.81 -3.75 7.55
CA TYR A 78 17.95 -4.26 8.28
C TYR A 78 18.77 -5.18 7.39
N GLY A 79 20.11 -5.03 7.39
CA GLY A 79 21.03 -5.88 6.62
C GLY A 79 20.76 -5.89 5.11
N GLY A 80 20.25 -4.79 4.55
CA GLY A 80 19.88 -4.67 3.13
C GLY A 80 18.53 -5.28 2.76
N ASN A 81 17.81 -5.89 3.70
CA ASN A 81 16.47 -6.42 3.50
C ASN A 81 15.41 -5.46 4.06
N SER A 82 14.19 -5.46 3.49
CA SER A 82 13.14 -4.54 3.86
C SER A 82 11.81 -5.24 4.08
N GLY A 83 11.09 -4.83 5.11
CA GLY A 83 9.69 -5.17 5.36
C GLY A 83 8.81 -3.95 5.34
N PHE A 84 7.50 -4.14 5.20
CA PHE A 84 6.53 -3.04 5.28
C PHE A 84 5.96 -2.93 6.67
N ILE A 85 5.67 -1.69 7.06
CA ILE A 85 4.89 -1.37 8.25
C ILE A 85 4.02 -0.14 7.96
N TYR A 86 2.75 -0.18 8.36
CA TYR A 86 1.89 1.01 8.32
C TYR A 86 1.92 1.70 9.68
N LEU A 87 2.24 2.99 9.69
CA LEU A 87 2.39 3.78 10.91
C LEU A 87 1.49 5.01 10.89
N LYS A 88 0.95 5.32 12.08
CA LYS A 88 0.19 6.55 12.35
C LYS A 88 0.79 7.28 13.53
N GLY A 89 0.69 8.61 13.52
CA GLY A 89 1.04 9.41 14.69
C GLY A 89 0.29 8.94 15.93
N GLY A 90 1.02 8.66 16.99
CA GLY A 90 0.51 8.11 18.24
C GLY A 90 0.74 6.61 18.43
N ASP A 91 1.04 5.86 17.37
CA ASP A 91 1.19 4.40 17.44
C ASP A 91 2.29 3.97 18.41
N LYS A 92 1.99 2.89 19.14
CA LYS A 92 2.95 2.12 19.94
C LYS A 92 3.05 0.72 19.33
N VAL A 93 4.20 0.38 18.84
CA VAL A 93 4.45 -0.82 18.06
C VAL A 93 5.59 -1.62 18.65
N ASP A 94 5.41 -2.93 18.80
CA ASP A 94 6.46 -3.86 19.18
C ASP A 94 6.75 -4.80 18.00
N ILE A 95 8.03 -4.92 17.65
CA ILE A 95 8.51 -5.69 16.50
C ILE A 95 9.48 -6.77 16.98
N LYS A 96 9.20 -8.02 16.62
CA LYS A 96 10.07 -9.14 16.89
C LYS A 96 10.48 -9.81 15.59
N ALA A 97 11.78 -10.02 15.42
CA ALA A 97 12.32 -10.71 14.26
C ALA A 97 13.65 -11.41 14.58
N ASP A 98 14.07 -12.30 13.72
CA ASP A 98 15.43 -12.79 13.64
C ASP A 98 16.13 -12.12 12.46
N ALA A 99 17.27 -11.50 12.69
CA ALA A 99 18.03 -10.75 11.70
C ALA A 99 18.40 -11.58 10.46
N VAL A 100 18.61 -12.89 10.64
CA VAL A 100 18.96 -13.81 9.54
C VAL A 100 17.79 -14.03 8.59
N MET A 101 16.56 -14.02 9.11
CA MET A 101 15.35 -14.28 8.36
C MET A 101 14.52 -13.01 8.09
N PHE A 102 15.04 -11.84 8.50
CA PHE A 102 14.34 -10.57 8.30
C PHE A 102 14.15 -10.28 6.79
N PRO A 103 12.97 -9.82 6.34
CA PRO A 103 11.75 -9.51 7.10
C PRO A 103 10.75 -10.67 7.18
N MET A 104 11.07 -11.85 6.63
CA MET A 104 10.11 -12.97 6.46
C MET A 104 9.49 -13.46 7.77
N ASN A 105 10.22 -13.33 8.87
CA ASN A 105 9.75 -13.74 10.21
C ASN A 105 9.39 -12.57 11.12
N MET A 106 9.24 -11.36 10.54
CA MET A 106 8.87 -10.17 11.30
C MET A 106 7.45 -10.30 11.86
N GLN A 107 7.34 -10.17 13.16
CA GLN A 107 6.07 -10.15 13.89
C GLN A 107 5.82 -8.75 14.43
N ILE A 108 4.64 -8.23 14.16
CA ILE A 108 4.23 -6.88 14.59
C ILE A 108 3.09 -7.03 15.59
N SER A 109 3.19 -6.28 16.68
CA SER A 109 2.12 -6.15 17.69
C SER A 109 1.93 -4.69 18.09
N GLY A 110 0.85 -4.40 18.82
CA GLY A 110 0.43 -3.04 19.13
C GLY A 110 -0.44 -2.41 18.04
N ASP A 111 -0.44 -1.06 17.97
CA ASP A 111 -1.44 -0.30 17.21
C ASP A 111 -1.33 -0.50 15.69
N ALA A 112 -0.13 -0.72 15.16
CA ALA A 112 0.11 -0.93 13.73
C ALA A 112 -0.26 -2.33 13.20
N LYS A 113 -0.57 -3.30 14.08
CA LYS A 113 -0.71 -4.72 13.69
C LYS A 113 -1.78 -4.92 12.63
N GLY A 114 -3.01 -4.51 12.90
CA GLY A 114 -4.15 -4.76 12.02
C GLY A 114 -3.97 -4.18 10.63
N ASN A 115 -3.49 -2.94 10.56
CA ASN A 115 -3.22 -2.23 9.32
C ASN A 115 -2.10 -2.90 8.51
N THR A 116 -0.99 -3.25 9.17
CA THR A 116 0.15 -3.86 8.49
C THR A 116 -0.15 -5.27 8.00
N GLU A 117 -0.81 -6.10 8.82
CA GLU A 117 -1.21 -7.45 8.42
C GLU A 117 -2.21 -7.41 7.26
N PHE A 118 -3.19 -6.49 7.29
CA PHE A 118 -4.13 -6.31 6.19
C PHE A 118 -3.41 -5.98 4.87
N LEU A 119 -2.53 -5.00 4.86
CA LEU A 119 -1.78 -4.63 3.65
C LEU A 119 -0.92 -5.79 3.13
N THR A 120 -0.21 -6.48 4.03
CA THR A 120 0.66 -7.59 3.66
C THR A 120 -0.14 -8.75 3.04
N GLU A 121 -1.24 -9.15 3.68
CA GLU A 121 -2.09 -10.24 3.18
C GLU A 121 -2.83 -9.85 1.90
N SER A 122 -3.29 -8.60 1.80
CA SER A 122 -3.94 -8.08 0.60
C SER A 122 -3.00 -8.07 -0.60
N GLN A 123 -1.80 -7.54 -0.43
CA GLN A 123 -0.79 -7.49 -1.50
C GLN A 123 -0.38 -8.90 -1.94
N LYS A 124 -0.16 -9.81 -0.97
CA LYS A 124 0.12 -11.20 -1.29
C LYS A 124 -1.00 -11.84 -2.08
N TYR A 125 -2.26 -11.66 -1.65
CA TYR A 125 -3.41 -12.23 -2.37
C TYR A 125 -3.53 -11.68 -3.79
N ILE A 126 -3.41 -10.37 -3.98
CA ILE A 126 -3.46 -9.73 -5.31
C ILE A 126 -2.39 -10.35 -6.21
N ASN A 127 -1.15 -10.43 -5.74
CA ASN A 127 -0.04 -10.99 -6.52
C ASN A 127 -0.26 -12.47 -6.85
N ASP A 128 -0.67 -13.28 -5.86
CA ASP A 128 -0.95 -14.71 -6.03
C ASP A 128 -2.11 -14.96 -6.99
N TYR A 129 -3.15 -14.10 -6.96
CA TYR A 129 -4.28 -14.19 -7.87
C TYR A 129 -3.86 -13.85 -9.31
N LEU A 130 -3.19 -12.71 -9.50
CA LEU A 130 -2.78 -12.24 -10.81
C LEU A 130 -1.72 -13.13 -11.47
N SER A 131 -0.84 -13.75 -10.69
CA SER A 131 0.17 -14.68 -11.21
C SER A 131 -0.43 -15.94 -11.86
N LYS A 132 -1.67 -16.27 -11.53
CA LYS A 132 -2.40 -17.43 -12.09
C LYS A 132 -3.20 -17.11 -13.34
N ILE A 133 -3.28 -15.83 -13.71
CA ILE A 133 -4.01 -15.42 -14.91
C ILE A 133 -3.24 -15.89 -16.14
N ASN A 134 -3.94 -16.63 -17.01
CA ASN A 134 -3.35 -17.08 -18.26
C ASN A 134 -3.16 -15.88 -19.20
N GLN A 135 -1.97 -15.74 -19.77
CA GLN A 135 -1.65 -14.67 -20.72
C GLN A 135 -2.56 -14.69 -21.96
N SER A 136 -3.17 -15.84 -22.30
CA SER A 136 -4.14 -15.95 -23.41
C SER A 136 -5.36 -15.04 -23.23
N VAL A 137 -5.60 -14.47 -22.05
CA VAL A 137 -6.64 -13.46 -21.83
C VAL A 137 -6.39 -12.24 -22.73
N ALA A 138 -5.13 -11.89 -22.99
CA ALA A 138 -4.79 -10.78 -23.87
C ALA A 138 -5.08 -11.05 -25.37
N SER A 139 -5.32 -12.30 -25.80
CA SER A 139 -5.78 -12.60 -27.18
C SER A 139 -7.28 -12.42 -27.38
N LYS A 140 -8.07 -12.27 -26.30
CA LYS A 140 -9.51 -12.00 -26.37
C LYS A 140 -9.77 -10.62 -26.97
N ASN A 141 -10.94 -10.45 -27.59
CA ASN A 141 -11.34 -9.10 -28.02
C ASN A 141 -11.57 -8.17 -26.83
N GLU A 142 -11.58 -6.85 -27.07
CA GLU A 142 -11.68 -5.83 -26.03
C GLU A 142 -12.84 -6.06 -25.04
N SER A 143 -14.04 -6.38 -25.56
CA SER A 143 -15.22 -6.57 -24.72
C SER A 143 -15.07 -7.76 -23.77
N GLU A 144 -14.46 -8.83 -24.24
CA GLU A 144 -14.19 -10.02 -23.43
C GLU A 144 -13.05 -9.76 -22.45
N PHE A 145 -12.01 -9.05 -22.88
CA PHE A 145 -10.90 -8.67 -22.01
C PHE A 145 -11.37 -7.77 -20.86
N LEU A 146 -12.18 -6.75 -21.14
CA LEU A 146 -12.74 -5.87 -20.09
C LEU A 146 -13.63 -6.64 -19.11
N LYS A 147 -14.41 -7.61 -19.59
CA LYS A 147 -15.20 -8.49 -18.71
C LYS A 147 -14.32 -9.32 -17.77
N GLU A 148 -13.16 -9.77 -18.25
CA GLU A 148 -12.20 -10.47 -17.38
C GLU A 148 -11.62 -9.53 -16.33
N LEU A 149 -11.24 -8.30 -16.69
CA LEU A 149 -10.75 -7.32 -15.72
C LEU A 149 -11.79 -6.98 -14.65
N ASP A 150 -13.06 -6.80 -15.04
CA ASP A 150 -14.15 -6.57 -14.09
C ASP A 150 -14.38 -7.78 -13.17
N LYS A 151 -14.26 -8.99 -13.70
CA LYS A 151 -14.30 -10.23 -12.90
C LYS A 151 -13.17 -10.26 -11.90
N TYR A 152 -11.93 -9.98 -12.32
CA TYR A 152 -10.76 -9.94 -11.42
C TYR A 152 -10.94 -8.91 -10.32
N LYS A 153 -11.37 -7.68 -10.68
CA LYS A 153 -11.68 -6.64 -9.70
C LYS A 153 -12.67 -7.14 -8.66
N LYS A 154 -13.76 -7.76 -9.09
CA LYS A 154 -14.81 -8.27 -8.21
C LYS A 154 -14.34 -9.37 -7.27
N GLU A 155 -13.63 -10.36 -7.81
CA GLU A 155 -13.16 -11.51 -7.03
C GLU A 155 -12.08 -11.09 -6.01
N ILE A 156 -11.16 -10.23 -6.43
CA ILE A 156 -10.11 -9.71 -5.55
C ILE A 156 -10.74 -8.84 -4.46
N THR A 157 -11.59 -7.88 -4.80
CA THR A 157 -12.26 -7.00 -3.81
C THR A 157 -13.03 -7.82 -2.78
N ALA A 158 -13.77 -8.84 -3.20
CA ALA A 158 -14.51 -9.71 -2.27
C ALA A 158 -13.58 -10.44 -1.28
N GLN A 159 -12.37 -10.78 -1.67
CA GLN A 159 -11.38 -11.37 -0.76
C GLN A 159 -10.72 -10.33 0.13
N LEU A 160 -10.42 -9.14 -0.40
CA LEU A 160 -9.91 -8.02 0.41
C LEU A 160 -10.89 -7.65 1.52
N ASP A 161 -12.19 -7.68 1.25
CA ASP A 161 -13.23 -7.46 2.26
C ASP A 161 -13.16 -8.51 3.38
N LYS A 162 -13.00 -9.79 3.06
CA LYS A 162 -12.84 -10.85 4.06
C LYS A 162 -11.57 -10.68 4.90
N ILE A 163 -10.46 -10.28 4.27
CA ILE A 163 -9.22 -9.98 4.99
C ILE A 163 -9.45 -8.78 5.92
N ALA A 164 -10.15 -7.73 5.45
CA ALA A 164 -10.49 -6.56 6.25
C ALA A 164 -11.37 -6.93 7.46
N ASP A 165 -12.36 -7.80 7.30
CA ASP A 165 -13.21 -8.28 8.39
C ASP A 165 -12.40 -9.02 9.47
N SER A 166 -11.34 -9.73 9.07
CA SER A 166 -10.43 -10.43 9.98
C SER A 166 -9.43 -9.51 10.67
N LYS A 167 -8.81 -8.59 9.93
CA LYS A 167 -7.70 -7.74 10.42
C LYS A 167 -8.18 -6.40 10.98
N LYS A 168 -9.38 -5.98 10.61
CA LYS A 168 -10.00 -4.71 11.02
C LYS A 168 -9.11 -3.49 10.78
N PRO A 169 -8.64 -3.28 9.53
CA PRO A 169 -7.83 -2.13 9.20
C PRO A 169 -8.64 -0.83 9.30
N ASP A 170 -7.94 0.27 9.45
CA ASP A 170 -8.55 1.59 9.30
C ASP A 170 -9.12 1.78 7.87
N SER A 171 -10.12 2.65 7.74
CA SER A 171 -10.77 2.93 6.45
C SER A 171 -9.80 3.41 5.38
N ASP A 172 -8.82 4.24 5.77
CA ASP A 172 -7.81 4.79 4.86
C ASP A 172 -6.87 3.70 4.33
N VAL A 173 -6.56 2.72 5.16
CA VAL A 173 -5.71 1.58 4.78
C VAL A 173 -6.46 0.65 3.84
N LYS A 174 -7.76 0.44 4.08
CA LYS A 174 -8.62 -0.32 3.15
C LYS A 174 -8.73 0.40 1.80
N LYS A 175 -8.90 1.72 1.81
CA LYS A 175 -8.91 2.55 0.60
C LYS A 175 -7.60 2.44 -0.17
N LEU A 176 -6.46 2.50 0.53
CA LEU A 176 -5.13 2.34 -0.08
C LEU A 176 -5.00 1.00 -0.82
N SER A 177 -5.39 -0.11 -0.20
CA SER A 177 -5.34 -1.42 -0.85
C SER A 177 -6.24 -1.53 -2.08
N ASN A 178 -7.43 -0.92 -2.06
CA ASN A 178 -8.31 -0.87 -3.23
C ASN A 178 -7.71 -0.03 -4.36
N SER A 179 -7.07 1.09 -4.03
CA SER A 179 -6.36 1.93 -4.99
C SER A 179 -5.19 1.18 -5.65
N GLU A 180 -4.42 0.39 -4.87
CA GLU A 180 -3.37 -0.49 -5.40
C GLU A 180 -3.92 -1.51 -6.42
N LEU A 181 -5.09 -2.07 -6.16
CA LEU A 181 -5.76 -2.95 -7.12
C LEU A 181 -6.12 -2.19 -8.40
N GLU A 182 -6.69 -0.98 -8.31
CA GLU A 182 -7.05 -0.17 -9.47
C GLU A 182 -5.83 0.19 -10.33
N VAL A 183 -4.74 0.63 -9.71
CA VAL A 183 -3.47 0.89 -10.41
C VAL A 183 -2.94 -0.37 -11.09
N THR A 184 -3.08 -1.52 -10.45
CA THR A 184 -2.64 -2.79 -11.02
C THR A 184 -3.48 -3.17 -12.25
N LEU A 185 -4.80 -3.01 -12.20
CA LEU A 185 -5.69 -3.25 -13.33
C LEU A 185 -5.44 -2.26 -14.47
N LEU A 186 -5.18 -0.99 -14.15
CA LEU A 186 -4.78 0.01 -15.14
C LEU A 186 -3.52 -0.44 -15.87
N ARG A 187 -2.48 -0.84 -15.15
CA ARG A 187 -1.23 -1.35 -15.75
C ARG A 187 -1.44 -2.58 -16.63
N ILE A 188 -2.30 -3.51 -16.23
CA ILE A 188 -2.67 -4.66 -17.06
C ILE A 188 -3.37 -4.20 -18.33
N SER A 189 -4.29 -3.24 -18.23
CA SER A 189 -5.02 -2.72 -19.39
C SER A 189 -4.13 -1.96 -20.38
N THR A 190 -3.11 -1.23 -19.90
CA THR A 190 -2.19 -0.51 -20.80
C THR A 190 -1.29 -1.43 -21.60
N GLN A 191 -0.98 -2.61 -21.08
CA GLN A 191 -0.21 -3.61 -21.82
C GLN A 191 -1.04 -4.32 -22.89
N TYR A 192 -2.37 -4.23 -22.84
CA TYR A 192 -3.25 -4.95 -23.74
C TYR A 192 -2.98 -4.64 -25.21
N GLU A 193 -2.80 -3.38 -25.61
CA GLU A 193 -2.55 -2.99 -27.01
C GLU A 193 -1.36 -3.77 -27.60
N ALA A 194 -0.23 -3.73 -26.93
CA ALA A 194 0.98 -4.37 -27.43
C ALA A 194 0.87 -5.90 -27.42
N VAL A 195 0.37 -6.47 -26.33
CA VAL A 195 0.26 -7.93 -26.16
C VAL A 195 -0.80 -8.53 -27.09
N HIS A 196 -1.97 -7.88 -27.22
CA HIS A 196 -3.01 -8.29 -28.14
C HIS A 196 -2.56 -8.25 -29.60
N GLY A 197 -1.91 -7.13 -30.00
CA GLY A 197 -1.36 -7.00 -31.35
C GLY A 197 -0.36 -8.10 -31.68
N GLN A 198 0.52 -8.44 -30.74
CA GLN A 198 1.47 -9.52 -30.91
C GLN A 198 0.79 -10.89 -30.99
N MET A 199 -0.15 -11.20 -30.09
CA MET A 199 -0.81 -12.51 -30.01
C MET A 199 -1.76 -12.77 -31.17
N THR A 200 -2.33 -11.73 -31.77
CA THR A 200 -3.27 -11.82 -32.91
C THR A 200 -2.59 -11.54 -34.26
N ASN A 201 -1.25 -11.41 -34.31
CA ASN A 201 -0.50 -11.01 -35.50
C ASN A 201 -1.02 -9.72 -36.15
N ASN A 202 -1.51 -8.78 -35.34
CA ASN A 202 -1.98 -7.47 -35.79
C ASN A 202 -1.13 -6.35 -35.16
N PRO A 203 0.07 -6.05 -35.69
CA PRO A 203 0.98 -5.06 -35.11
C PRO A 203 0.43 -3.61 -35.13
N ASN A 204 -0.62 -3.37 -35.91
CA ASN A 204 -1.28 -2.07 -36.03
C ASN A 204 -2.57 -1.99 -35.20
N PHE A 205 -2.81 -2.97 -34.33
CA PHE A 205 -3.97 -2.94 -33.43
C PHE A 205 -3.97 -1.65 -32.59
N LYS A 206 -5.12 -1.03 -32.50
CA LYS A 206 -5.36 0.13 -31.63
C LYS A 206 -6.62 -0.09 -30.82
N PRO A 207 -6.58 0.14 -29.50
CA PRO A 207 -7.77 0.07 -28.66
C PRO A 207 -8.84 1.08 -29.09
N SER A 208 -10.10 0.69 -28.93
CA SER A 208 -11.24 1.57 -29.17
C SER A 208 -11.31 2.71 -28.15
N GLU A 209 -12.08 3.77 -28.48
CA GLU A 209 -12.33 4.87 -27.55
C GLU A 209 -12.98 4.38 -26.24
N LYS A 210 -13.90 3.42 -26.34
CA LYS A 210 -14.52 2.80 -25.16
C LYS A 210 -13.48 2.13 -24.24
N PHE A 211 -12.47 1.49 -24.81
CA PHE A 211 -11.40 0.89 -24.05
C PHE A 211 -10.55 1.95 -23.34
N LYS A 212 -10.23 3.05 -24.02
CA LYS A 212 -9.52 4.19 -23.44
C LYS A 212 -10.31 4.89 -22.34
N GLU A 213 -11.63 5.01 -22.49
CA GLU A 213 -12.52 5.51 -21.44
C GLU A 213 -12.46 4.63 -20.18
N TYR A 214 -12.42 3.30 -20.34
CA TYR A 214 -12.22 2.40 -19.21
C TYR A 214 -10.88 2.65 -18.51
N GLN A 215 -9.76 2.76 -19.25
CA GLN A 215 -8.47 3.09 -18.68
C GLN A 215 -8.53 4.40 -17.91
N LYS A 216 -9.06 5.44 -18.51
CA LYS A 216 -9.23 6.75 -17.88
C LYS A 216 -10.09 6.70 -16.60
N SER A 217 -11.05 5.79 -16.52
CA SER A 217 -11.87 5.60 -15.31
C SER A 217 -11.10 5.02 -14.12
N LEU A 218 -9.94 4.42 -14.36
CA LEU A 218 -9.04 3.89 -13.33
C LEU A 218 -7.95 4.89 -12.91
N GLU A 219 -7.79 5.99 -13.66
CA GLU A 219 -6.83 7.03 -13.33
C GLU A 219 -7.34 7.91 -12.19
N ASN A 220 -6.45 8.28 -11.29
CA ASN A 220 -6.74 9.20 -10.18
C ASN A 220 -5.49 10.01 -9.85
N GLU A 221 -5.60 11.34 -9.90
CA GLU A 221 -4.49 12.26 -9.62
C GLU A 221 -3.92 12.08 -8.20
N ASP A 222 -4.76 11.72 -7.23
CA ASP A 222 -4.33 11.45 -5.86
C ASP A 222 -3.33 10.28 -5.76
N TYR A 223 -3.29 9.39 -6.76
CA TYR A 223 -2.35 8.27 -6.77
C TYR A 223 -0.91 8.70 -7.01
N VAL A 224 -0.68 9.80 -7.72
CA VAL A 224 0.66 10.33 -8.00
C VAL A 224 1.41 10.65 -6.70
N GLU A 225 0.70 11.20 -5.70
CA GLU A 225 1.30 11.59 -4.43
C GLU A 225 1.41 10.42 -3.44
N ASN A 226 0.42 9.53 -3.45
CA ASN A 226 0.24 8.55 -2.38
C ASN A 226 0.68 7.13 -2.75
N MET A 227 0.95 6.86 -4.04
CA MET A 227 1.26 5.52 -4.55
C MET A 227 2.52 5.52 -5.41
N PRO A 228 3.67 5.11 -4.86
CA PRO A 228 4.93 5.04 -5.61
C PRO A 228 4.84 4.19 -6.89
N THR A 229 4.01 3.14 -6.87
CA THR A 229 3.78 2.25 -8.01
C THR A 229 3.09 2.96 -9.19
N TYR A 230 2.28 3.99 -8.93
CA TYR A 230 1.60 4.77 -9.95
C TYR A 230 2.53 5.75 -10.67
N ARG A 231 3.58 6.23 -10.01
CA ARG A 231 4.55 7.17 -10.62
C ARG A 231 5.34 6.57 -11.77
N ASN A 232 5.40 5.26 -11.85
CA ASN A 232 6.09 4.51 -12.90
C ASN A 232 5.15 4.13 -14.06
N TYR A 233 3.93 4.62 -14.03
CA TYR A 233 2.91 4.50 -15.06
C TYR A 233 2.94 5.73 -15.96
#